data_c8a0b9a8f0dd098d976a84482844e46e
#
_entry.id   c8a0b9a8f0dd098d976a84482844e46e
#
_cell.length_a   1.000
_cell.length_b   1.000
_cell.length_c   1.000
_cell.angle_alpha   90.00
_cell.angle_beta   90.00
_cell.angle_gamma   90.00
#
_symmetry.space_group_name_H-M   'P 1'
#
loop_
_entity.id
_entity.type
_entity.pdbx_description
1 polymer ?
#
loop_
_entity_poly.entity_id
_entity_poly.type
_entity_poly.pdbx_seq_one_letter_code
_entity_poly.pdbx_strand_id
1 'polypeptide(L)'
;MLLRPIRSEMSKATERCDSLPGCNYAIWQDSEEFCFTTDAVFLAAFPHLVRQARVLELGGGTGAISLLLAARGAAQVVGVDCNPHVVELMRRSIAANGLEECVSAELADLRELKALYRSESFDLIAANPPYRNSGKVRRVATAACHELTATLEDFFRTAAYLVKYRGRFAIVQLPERFTECMELALKYGLQPKKLQWVHAFADKPAWIFLMEMVKGGSYGLEVLPPLIMYNEDGSHSKQTLEYYGMAEEAE
;
A
#
# COMPACT_ATOMS: atom_id res chain seq x y z
N MET A 1 -8.86 -13.60 -35.61
CA MET A 1 -8.03 -14.66 -35.01
C MET A 1 -8.31 -14.62 -33.52
N LEU A 2 -9.19 -15.51 -33.03
CA LEU A 2 -9.69 -15.54 -31.68
C LEU A 2 -8.58 -16.07 -30.75
N LEU A 3 -8.12 -15.23 -29.82
CA LEU A 3 -7.21 -15.64 -28.75
C LEU A 3 -7.92 -16.68 -27.88
N ARG A 4 -7.38 -17.90 -27.84
CA ARG A 4 -7.82 -18.94 -26.90
C ARG A 4 -7.47 -18.49 -25.48
N PRO A 5 -8.39 -18.64 -24.49
CA PRO A 5 -8.04 -18.39 -23.11
C PRO A 5 -6.96 -19.39 -22.68
N ILE A 6 -5.86 -18.88 -22.11
CA ILE A 6 -4.84 -19.65 -21.45
C ILE A 6 -5.56 -20.41 -20.31
N ARG A 7 -5.52 -21.74 -20.32
CA ARG A 7 -5.98 -22.57 -19.21
C ARG A 7 -5.09 -22.25 -18.01
N SER A 8 -5.56 -21.39 -17.12
CA SER A 8 -4.96 -21.16 -15.82
C SER A 8 -5.16 -22.39 -14.95
N GLU A 9 -4.14 -22.73 -14.20
CA GLU A 9 -4.20 -23.62 -13.04
C GLU A 9 -5.46 -23.31 -12.21
N MET A 10 -6.12 -24.38 -11.71
CA MET A 10 -7.45 -24.29 -11.10
C MET A 10 -7.47 -23.24 -9.98
N SER A 11 -8.17 -22.12 -10.21
CA SER A 11 -8.50 -21.13 -9.20
C SER A 11 -9.29 -21.81 -8.07
N LYS A 12 -8.95 -21.54 -6.82
CA LYS A 12 -9.76 -21.98 -5.67
C LYS A 12 -11.13 -21.32 -5.75
N ALA A 13 -12.16 -21.97 -5.20
CA ALA A 13 -13.53 -21.44 -5.17
C ALA A 13 -13.66 -20.08 -4.45
N THR A 14 -12.68 -19.73 -3.60
CA THR A 14 -12.61 -18.49 -2.81
C THR A 14 -11.88 -17.35 -3.54
N GLU A 15 -11.19 -17.66 -4.65
CA GLU A 15 -10.45 -16.68 -5.44
C GLU A 15 -11.35 -15.98 -6.46
N ARG A 16 -11.11 -14.68 -6.64
CA ARG A 16 -11.80 -13.85 -7.64
C ARG A 16 -10.82 -12.87 -8.29
N CYS A 17 -11.18 -12.41 -9.47
CA CYS A 17 -10.47 -11.35 -10.17
C CYS A 17 -11.34 -10.10 -10.18
N ASP A 18 -10.88 -9.05 -9.52
CA ASP A 18 -11.54 -7.75 -9.46
C ASP A 18 -10.79 -6.73 -10.33
N SER A 19 -11.34 -5.52 -10.50
CA SER A 19 -10.69 -4.41 -11.18
C SER A 19 -10.27 -3.35 -10.18
N LEU A 20 -9.05 -2.83 -10.32
CA LEU A 20 -8.58 -1.70 -9.53
C LEU A 20 -9.15 -0.38 -10.05
N PRO A 21 -9.61 0.52 -9.17
CA PRO A 21 -10.13 1.81 -9.59
C PRO A 21 -9.05 2.66 -10.25
N GLY A 22 -9.44 3.46 -11.23
CA GLY A 22 -8.60 4.47 -11.88
C GLY A 22 -7.60 3.95 -12.92
N CYS A 23 -7.34 2.65 -13.00
CA CYS A 23 -6.39 2.10 -13.98
C CYS A 23 -6.87 0.87 -14.72
N ASN A 24 -8.03 0.33 -14.38
CA ASN A 24 -8.61 -0.90 -14.97
C ASN A 24 -7.70 -2.13 -14.90
N TYR A 25 -6.70 -2.14 -14.01
CA TYR A 25 -5.87 -3.32 -13.80
C TYR A 25 -6.64 -4.41 -13.08
N ALA A 26 -6.48 -5.65 -13.55
CA ALA A 26 -7.01 -6.84 -12.90
C ALA A 26 -6.21 -7.16 -11.63
N ILE A 27 -6.91 -7.52 -10.55
CA ILE A 27 -6.31 -7.95 -9.30
C ILE A 27 -6.93 -9.26 -8.83
N TRP A 28 -6.09 -10.27 -8.62
CA TRP A 28 -6.51 -11.53 -8.05
C TRP A 28 -6.54 -11.45 -6.53
N GLN A 29 -7.66 -11.87 -5.94
CA GLN A 29 -7.89 -11.86 -4.49
C GLN A 29 -8.51 -13.18 -4.05
N ASP A 30 -8.31 -13.50 -2.77
CA ASP A 30 -8.96 -14.63 -2.11
C ASP A 30 -9.77 -14.11 -0.93
N SER A 31 -11.07 -14.46 -0.85
CA SER A 31 -11.96 -14.02 0.21
C SER A 31 -11.59 -14.59 1.60
N GLU A 32 -10.75 -15.60 1.67
CA GLU A 32 -10.18 -16.12 2.92
C GLU A 32 -8.97 -15.33 3.40
N GLU A 33 -8.35 -14.51 2.53
CA GLU A 33 -7.24 -13.62 2.82
C GLU A 33 -7.70 -12.15 2.99
N PHE A 34 -6.76 -11.26 3.30
CA PHE A 34 -7.05 -9.83 3.32
C PHE A 34 -7.17 -9.31 1.90
N CYS A 35 -8.39 -8.93 1.50
CA CYS A 35 -8.62 -8.22 0.25
C CYS A 35 -8.28 -6.73 0.40
N PHE A 36 -7.84 -6.08 -0.68
CA PHE A 36 -7.60 -4.64 -0.65
C PHE A 36 -8.90 -3.88 -0.34
N THR A 37 -8.75 -2.76 0.29
CA THR A 37 -9.84 -1.83 0.63
C THR A 37 -9.49 -0.42 0.18
N THR A 38 -10.38 0.52 0.35
CA THR A 38 -10.24 1.93 -0.05
C THR A 38 -8.96 2.59 0.47
N ASP A 39 -8.50 2.19 1.65
CA ASP A 39 -7.25 2.68 2.26
C ASP A 39 -6.01 2.40 1.39
N ALA A 40 -5.96 1.24 0.73
CA ALA A 40 -4.90 0.92 -0.23
C ALA A 40 -4.89 1.89 -1.43
N VAL A 41 -6.07 2.23 -1.94
CA VAL A 41 -6.22 3.18 -3.05
C VAL A 41 -5.78 4.58 -2.62
N PHE A 42 -6.24 5.03 -1.44
CA PHE A 42 -5.83 6.32 -0.90
C PHE A 42 -4.33 6.38 -0.65
N LEU A 43 -3.76 5.34 -0.04
CA LEU A 43 -2.33 5.29 0.18
C LEU A 43 -1.53 5.31 -1.14
N ALA A 44 -1.97 4.57 -2.15
CA ALA A 44 -1.28 4.57 -3.44
C ALA A 44 -1.33 5.95 -4.14
N ALA A 45 -2.42 6.72 -3.96
CA ALA A 45 -2.57 8.04 -4.56
C ALA A 45 -1.88 9.17 -3.78
N PHE A 46 -1.76 9.04 -2.45
CA PHE A 46 -1.35 10.10 -1.53
C PHE A 46 0.10 10.57 -1.65
N PRO A 47 1.14 9.70 -1.76
CA PRO A 47 2.52 10.14 -1.72
C PRO A 47 2.93 10.87 -3.00
N HIS A 48 3.88 11.80 -2.83
CA HIS A 48 4.55 12.37 -3.97
C HIS A 48 5.43 11.31 -4.65
N LEU A 49 5.10 10.96 -5.89
CA LEU A 49 5.84 10.02 -6.71
C LEU A 49 6.74 10.80 -7.69
N VAL A 50 8.06 10.68 -7.52
CA VAL A 50 8.99 11.27 -8.47
C VAL A 50 9.05 10.46 -9.76
N ARG A 51 9.33 11.14 -10.87
CA ARG A 51 9.47 10.46 -12.16
C ARG A 51 10.58 9.40 -12.09
N GLN A 52 10.34 8.22 -12.69
CA GLN A 52 11.29 7.10 -12.69
C GLN A 52 11.61 6.56 -11.28
N ALA A 53 10.70 6.73 -10.34
CA ALA A 53 10.87 6.23 -8.97
C ALA A 53 11.03 4.71 -8.93
N ARG A 54 11.94 4.26 -8.07
CA ARG A 54 12.00 2.88 -7.59
C ARG A 54 11.25 2.78 -6.27
N VAL A 55 10.22 1.97 -6.23
CA VAL A 55 9.27 1.90 -5.12
C VAL A 55 9.32 0.53 -4.45
N LEU A 56 9.14 0.50 -3.14
CA LEU A 56 8.95 -0.73 -2.35
C LEU A 56 7.61 -0.65 -1.61
N GLU A 57 6.81 -1.69 -1.71
CA GLU A 57 5.64 -1.90 -0.85
C GLU A 57 5.97 -2.95 0.22
N LEU A 58 5.84 -2.58 1.49
CA LEU A 58 6.03 -3.47 2.63
C LEU A 58 4.69 -4.04 3.08
N GLY A 59 4.57 -5.38 3.10
CA GLY A 59 3.32 -6.06 3.40
C GLY A 59 2.32 -5.90 2.25
N GLY A 60 2.76 -6.26 1.04
CA GLY A 60 2.04 -5.97 -0.21
C GLY A 60 0.72 -6.72 -0.40
N GLY A 61 0.48 -7.78 0.38
CA GLY A 61 -0.72 -8.60 0.21
C GLY A 61 -0.90 -9.05 -1.23
N THR A 62 -2.05 -8.78 -1.82
CA THR A 62 -2.36 -9.12 -3.23
C THR A 62 -1.81 -8.12 -4.25
N GLY A 63 -1.08 -7.08 -3.80
CA GLY A 63 -0.34 -6.15 -4.67
C GLY A 63 -1.14 -4.92 -5.15
N ALA A 64 -2.24 -4.58 -4.51
CA ALA A 64 -3.08 -3.45 -4.93
C ALA A 64 -2.30 -2.12 -4.99
N ILE A 65 -1.52 -1.80 -3.95
CA ILE A 65 -0.73 -0.57 -3.90
C ILE A 65 0.39 -0.62 -4.94
N SER A 66 1.07 -1.76 -5.10
CA SER A 66 2.11 -1.95 -6.10
C SER A 66 1.61 -1.69 -7.53
N LEU A 67 0.46 -2.27 -7.88
CA LEU A 67 -0.16 -2.08 -9.20
C LEU A 67 -0.60 -0.62 -9.42
N LEU A 68 -1.21 0.00 -8.42
CA LEU A 68 -1.64 1.41 -8.49
C LEU A 68 -0.43 2.37 -8.60
N LEU A 69 0.69 2.10 -7.91
CA LEU A 69 1.91 2.91 -8.03
C LEU A 69 2.57 2.74 -9.40
N ALA A 70 2.51 1.54 -9.99
CA ALA A 70 2.94 1.31 -11.38
C ALA A 70 2.06 2.09 -12.36
N ALA A 71 0.73 2.07 -12.20
CA ALA A 71 -0.21 2.85 -13.01
C ALA A 71 0.07 4.37 -12.93
N ARG A 72 0.58 4.86 -11.80
CA ARG A 72 1.01 6.25 -11.61
C ARG A 72 2.38 6.58 -12.22
N GLY A 73 3.05 5.62 -12.87
CA GLY A 73 4.31 5.84 -13.57
C GLY A 73 5.58 5.61 -12.75
N ALA A 74 5.52 4.81 -11.67
CA ALA A 74 6.74 4.29 -11.06
C ALA A 74 7.52 3.46 -12.10
N ALA A 75 8.85 3.61 -12.13
CA ALA A 75 9.67 2.85 -13.09
C ALA A 75 9.85 1.39 -12.66
N GLN A 76 9.98 1.17 -11.37
CA GLN A 76 10.09 -0.15 -10.76
C GLN A 76 9.32 -0.18 -9.44
N VAL A 77 8.52 -1.21 -9.24
CA VAL A 77 7.82 -1.46 -7.99
C VAL A 77 8.12 -2.88 -7.52
N VAL A 78 8.51 -3.01 -6.26
CA VAL A 78 8.69 -4.31 -5.60
C VAL A 78 7.65 -4.42 -4.51
N GLY A 79 6.73 -5.37 -4.61
CA GLY A 79 5.81 -5.73 -3.54
C GLY A 79 6.37 -6.91 -2.73
N VAL A 80 6.48 -6.75 -1.42
CA VAL A 80 7.02 -7.79 -0.53
C VAL A 80 5.96 -8.22 0.46
N ASP A 81 5.74 -9.53 0.57
CA ASP A 81 4.91 -10.12 1.62
C ASP A 81 5.50 -11.44 2.11
N CYS A 82 5.23 -11.82 3.35
CA CYS A 82 5.68 -13.09 3.94
C CYS A 82 4.70 -14.25 3.68
N ASN A 83 3.49 -13.98 3.24
CA ASN A 83 2.49 -15.00 2.93
C ASN A 83 2.65 -15.48 1.47
N PRO A 84 3.06 -16.74 1.25
CA PRO A 84 3.28 -17.26 -0.10
C PRO A 84 2.04 -17.26 -0.98
N HIS A 85 0.84 -17.41 -0.39
CA HIS A 85 -0.40 -17.42 -1.15
C HIS A 85 -0.73 -16.04 -1.73
N VAL A 86 -0.65 -14.97 -0.92
CA VAL A 86 -0.93 -13.62 -1.42
C VAL A 86 0.15 -13.15 -2.40
N VAL A 87 1.42 -13.57 -2.22
CA VAL A 87 2.49 -13.30 -3.19
C VAL A 87 2.20 -13.97 -4.54
N GLU A 88 1.64 -15.18 -4.53
CA GLU A 88 1.23 -15.86 -5.77
C GLU A 88 0.06 -15.11 -6.45
N LEU A 89 -0.93 -14.65 -5.69
CA LEU A 89 -2.02 -13.83 -6.22
C LEU A 89 -1.49 -12.51 -6.81
N MET A 90 -0.50 -11.88 -6.14
CA MET A 90 0.18 -10.67 -6.66
C MET A 90 0.89 -10.97 -7.98
N ARG A 91 1.63 -12.08 -8.11
CA ARG A 91 2.29 -12.48 -9.36
C ARG A 91 1.29 -12.69 -10.49
N ARG A 92 0.17 -13.34 -10.22
CA ARG A 92 -0.92 -13.51 -11.19
C ARG A 92 -1.53 -12.17 -11.61
N SER A 93 -1.67 -11.26 -10.67
CA SER A 93 -2.16 -9.89 -10.95
C SER A 93 -1.17 -9.12 -11.84
N ILE A 94 0.13 -9.22 -11.57
CA ILE A 94 1.19 -8.62 -12.39
C ILE A 94 1.14 -9.17 -13.82
N ALA A 95 1.10 -10.50 -13.97
CA ALA A 95 1.05 -11.15 -15.28
C ALA A 95 -0.24 -10.85 -16.05
N ALA A 96 -1.39 -10.79 -15.37
CA ALA A 96 -2.67 -10.46 -16.00
C ALA A 96 -2.70 -9.06 -16.63
N ASN A 97 -1.83 -8.15 -16.14
CA ASN A 97 -1.72 -6.77 -16.62
C ASN A 97 -0.49 -6.51 -17.51
N GLY A 98 0.36 -7.51 -17.75
CA GLY A 98 1.60 -7.37 -18.54
C GLY A 98 2.62 -6.43 -17.89
N LEU A 99 2.73 -6.47 -16.55
CA LEU A 99 3.57 -5.54 -15.76
C LEU A 99 4.88 -6.16 -15.27
N GLU A 100 5.27 -7.34 -15.73
CA GLU A 100 6.43 -8.11 -15.25
C GLU A 100 7.76 -7.37 -15.38
N GLU A 101 7.87 -6.45 -16.33
CA GLU A 101 9.09 -5.64 -16.50
C GLU A 101 9.22 -4.50 -15.48
N CYS A 102 8.11 -4.04 -14.89
CA CYS A 102 8.11 -2.90 -13.97
C CYS A 102 7.66 -3.24 -12.54
N VAL A 103 6.93 -4.35 -12.34
CA VAL A 103 6.46 -4.78 -11.02
C VAL A 103 6.94 -6.18 -10.72
N SER A 104 7.48 -6.39 -9.54
CA SER A 104 7.87 -7.72 -9.03
C SER A 104 7.24 -8.01 -7.67
N ALA A 105 6.97 -9.30 -7.41
CA ALA A 105 6.44 -9.79 -6.14
C ALA A 105 7.45 -10.72 -5.46
N GLU A 106 7.90 -10.35 -4.28
CA GLU A 106 8.89 -11.08 -3.51
C GLU A 106 8.30 -11.70 -2.24
N LEU A 107 8.56 -12.99 -2.06
CA LEU A 107 8.25 -13.70 -0.82
C LEU A 107 9.39 -13.50 0.16
N ALA A 108 9.23 -12.61 1.12
CA ALA A 108 10.23 -12.33 2.15
C ALA A 108 9.62 -11.74 3.42
N ASP A 109 10.28 -11.94 4.54
CA ASP A 109 10.00 -11.19 5.77
C ASP A 109 10.61 -9.79 5.67
N LEU A 110 9.79 -8.76 5.89
CA LEU A 110 10.26 -7.39 5.82
C LEU A 110 11.44 -7.08 6.77
N ARG A 111 11.59 -7.83 7.87
CA ARG A 111 12.69 -7.70 8.83
C ARG A 111 14.03 -8.17 8.29
N GLU A 112 14.02 -8.99 7.24
CA GLU A 112 15.21 -9.58 6.62
C GLU A 112 15.60 -8.88 5.31
N LEU A 113 14.85 -7.90 4.84
CA LEU A 113 15.10 -7.20 3.57
C LEU A 113 16.47 -6.51 3.50
N LYS A 114 17.10 -6.20 4.63
CA LYS A 114 18.49 -5.70 4.67
C LYS A 114 19.52 -6.70 4.15
N ALA A 115 19.18 -7.99 4.09
CA ALA A 115 20.04 -9.01 3.48
C ALA A 115 19.89 -9.04 1.95
N LEU A 116 18.72 -8.63 1.44
CA LEU A 116 18.40 -8.63 0.01
C LEU A 116 18.71 -7.29 -0.66
N TYR A 117 18.57 -6.18 0.07
CA TYR A 117 18.72 -4.84 -0.46
C TYR A 117 19.75 -4.04 0.34
N ARG A 118 20.57 -3.28 -0.39
CA ARG A 118 21.44 -2.27 0.24
C ARG A 118 20.60 -1.16 0.86
N SER A 119 21.17 -0.46 1.84
CA SER A 119 20.55 0.76 2.36
C SER A 119 20.32 1.76 1.22
N GLU A 120 19.29 2.57 1.38
CA GLU A 120 18.99 3.67 0.46
C GLU A 120 18.76 3.22 -1.00
N SER A 121 18.04 2.10 -1.18
CA SER A 121 17.76 1.53 -2.50
C SER A 121 16.48 2.04 -3.15
N PHE A 122 15.56 2.66 -2.41
CA PHE A 122 14.24 3.05 -2.90
C PHE A 122 13.95 4.54 -2.74
N ASP A 123 13.28 5.13 -3.72
CA ASP A 123 12.87 6.54 -3.71
C ASP A 123 11.63 6.76 -2.87
N LEU A 124 10.69 5.78 -2.92
CA LEU A 124 9.47 5.74 -2.14
C LEU A 124 9.29 4.36 -1.53
N ILE A 125 8.87 4.33 -0.27
CA ILE A 125 8.37 3.13 0.38
C ILE A 125 6.92 3.39 0.79
N ALA A 126 6.03 2.44 0.54
CA ALA A 126 4.64 2.48 0.96
C ALA A 126 4.35 1.29 1.88
N ALA A 127 3.50 1.49 2.88
CA ALA A 127 3.05 0.42 3.76
C ALA A 127 1.62 0.65 4.25
N ASN A 128 0.83 -0.43 4.23
CA ASN A 128 -0.46 -0.54 4.91
C ASN A 128 -0.36 -1.61 6.00
N PRO A 129 0.29 -1.32 7.14
CA PRO A 129 0.49 -2.29 8.20
C PRO A 129 -0.84 -2.74 8.83
N PRO A 130 -0.92 -3.95 9.39
CA PRO A 130 -2.11 -4.42 10.09
C PRO A 130 -2.56 -3.42 11.16
N TYR A 131 -3.84 -3.08 11.18
CA TYR A 131 -4.39 -2.05 12.07
C TYR A 131 -4.38 -2.42 13.55
N ARG A 132 -4.40 -3.70 13.88
CA ARG A 132 -4.39 -4.18 15.27
C ARG A 132 -3.31 -5.22 15.47
N ASN A 133 -2.63 -5.14 16.60
CA ASN A 133 -1.91 -6.28 17.17
C ASN A 133 -2.96 -7.29 17.69
N SER A 134 -3.88 -7.73 16.83
CA SER A 134 -4.99 -8.57 17.24
C SER A 134 -4.54 -10.02 17.30
N GLY A 135 -4.51 -10.60 18.49
CA GLY A 135 -4.45 -12.05 18.70
C GLY A 135 -5.65 -12.83 18.12
N LYS A 136 -6.38 -12.25 17.18
CA LYS A 136 -7.37 -12.90 16.30
C LYS A 136 -6.86 -12.83 14.86
N VAL A 137 -5.76 -13.49 14.60
CA VAL A 137 -5.39 -13.87 13.25
C VAL A 137 -6.52 -14.73 12.68
N ARG A 138 -7.10 -14.35 11.56
CA ARG A 138 -8.01 -15.23 10.82
C ARG A 138 -7.27 -16.54 10.55
N ARG A 139 -7.97 -17.67 10.68
CA ARG A 139 -7.47 -19.04 10.85
C ARG A 139 -6.63 -19.64 9.71
N VAL A 140 -6.12 -18.87 8.76
CA VAL A 140 -5.45 -19.41 7.57
C VAL A 140 -4.03 -18.87 7.34
N ALA A 141 -3.38 -18.32 8.35
CA ALA A 141 -1.95 -18.10 8.22
C ALA A 141 -1.23 -19.45 8.35
N THR A 142 -0.50 -19.85 7.32
CA THR A 142 0.42 -21.00 7.37
C THR A 142 1.33 -20.89 8.59
N ALA A 143 1.67 -22.01 9.23
CA ALA A 143 2.48 -22.08 10.45
C ALA A 143 3.78 -21.24 10.41
N ALA A 144 4.30 -20.92 9.22
CA ALA A 144 5.46 -20.07 9.02
C ALA A 144 5.20 -18.56 9.25
N CYS A 145 3.95 -18.08 9.11
CA CYS A 145 3.58 -16.67 9.41
C CYS A 145 3.04 -16.48 10.84
N HIS A 146 2.69 -17.58 11.54
CA HIS A 146 2.05 -17.51 12.86
C HIS A 146 2.95 -17.04 14.01
N GLU A 147 4.27 -17.20 13.91
CA GLU A 147 5.19 -16.76 14.96
C GLU A 147 5.73 -15.34 14.79
N LEU A 148 5.39 -14.64 13.69
CA LEU A 148 6.17 -13.49 13.25
C LEU A 148 5.32 -12.36 12.64
N THR A 149 4.25 -11.93 13.27
CA THR A 149 3.60 -10.68 12.85
C THR A 149 4.58 -9.52 13.05
N ALA A 150 5.02 -8.90 11.95
CA ALA A 150 5.86 -7.73 12.01
C ALA A 150 5.15 -6.61 12.78
N THR A 151 5.86 -5.97 13.69
CA THR A 151 5.34 -4.84 14.47
C THR A 151 5.36 -3.57 13.62
N LEU A 152 4.61 -2.55 14.04
CA LEU A 152 4.68 -1.24 13.39
C LEU A 152 6.10 -0.70 13.38
N GLU A 153 6.86 -0.92 14.46
CA GLU A 153 8.28 -0.54 14.56
C GLU A 153 9.14 -1.23 13.50
N ASP A 154 8.87 -2.49 13.17
CA ASP A 154 9.60 -3.21 12.12
C ASP A 154 9.41 -2.54 10.76
N PHE A 155 8.20 -2.07 10.43
CA PHE A 155 7.94 -1.31 9.21
C PHE A 155 8.74 -0.01 9.17
N PHE A 156 8.74 0.78 10.25
CA PHE A 156 9.50 2.03 10.31
C PHE A 156 11.00 1.80 10.23
N ARG A 157 11.53 0.82 10.95
CA ARG A 157 12.94 0.45 10.93
C ARG A 157 13.41 0.02 9.55
N THR A 158 12.64 -0.84 8.89
CA THR A 158 12.94 -1.34 7.55
C THR A 158 12.82 -0.23 6.52
N ALA A 159 11.77 0.59 6.59
CA ALA A 159 11.60 1.73 5.70
C ALA A 159 12.75 2.74 5.85
N ALA A 160 13.14 3.08 7.07
CA ALA A 160 14.24 4.01 7.32
C ALA A 160 15.59 3.50 6.79
N TYR A 161 15.83 2.19 6.80
CA TYR A 161 17.04 1.60 6.25
C TYR A 161 17.04 1.64 4.71
N LEU A 162 15.92 1.28 4.09
CA LEU A 162 15.82 1.06 2.64
C LEU A 162 15.50 2.32 1.83
N VAL A 163 14.84 3.31 2.42
CA VAL A 163 14.54 4.57 1.73
C VAL A 163 15.80 5.41 1.59
N LYS A 164 15.99 6.01 0.42
CA LYS A 164 17.10 6.93 0.12
C LYS A 164 17.07 8.15 1.04
N TYR A 165 18.22 8.76 1.26
CA TYR A 165 18.27 10.11 1.84
C TYR A 165 17.42 11.05 0.96
N ARG A 166 16.53 11.86 1.59
CA ARG A 166 15.47 12.66 0.93
C ARG A 166 14.39 11.85 0.21
N GLY A 167 14.46 10.53 0.24
CA GLY A 167 13.36 9.66 -0.19
C GLY A 167 12.19 9.67 0.80
N ARG A 168 11.08 9.04 0.42
CA ARG A 168 9.79 9.12 1.11
C ARG A 168 9.36 7.78 1.68
N PHE A 169 8.75 7.83 2.84
CA PHE A 169 7.97 6.72 3.39
C PHE A 169 6.53 7.18 3.61
N ALA A 170 5.58 6.48 3.00
CA ALA A 170 4.15 6.73 3.13
C ALA A 170 3.45 5.58 3.84
N ILE A 171 2.53 5.91 4.75
CA ILE A 171 1.80 4.94 5.55
C ILE A 171 0.34 5.37 5.69
N VAL A 172 -0.54 4.38 5.77
CA VAL A 172 -1.92 4.53 6.23
C VAL A 172 -2.10 3.81 7.56
N GLN A 173 -2.79 4.42 8.52
CA GLN A 173 -3.02 3.79 9.83
C GLN A 173 -4.26 4.39 10.55
N LEU A 174 -4.70 3.70 11.61
CA LEU A 174 -5.80 4.17 12.46
C LEU A 174 -5.40 5.37 13.31
N PRO A 175 -6.33 6.31 13.60
CA PRO A 175 -6.06 7.49 14.42
C PRO A 175 -5.47 7.17 15.80
N GLU A 176 -5.89 6.07 16.41
CA GLU A 176 -5.40 5.62 17.72
C GLU A 176 -3.90 5.30 17.75
N ARG A 177 -3.30 5.01 16.58
CA ARG A 177 -1.87 4.72 16.44
C ARG A 177 -1.05 5.93 15.98
N PHE A 178 -1.68 7.11 15.87
CA PHE A 178 -0.99 8.29 15.35
C PHE A 178 0.22 8.68 16.19
N THR A 179 0.08 8.70 17.51
CA THR A 179 1.20 9.05 18.42
C THR A 179 2.35 8.05 18.27
N GLU A 180 2.05 6.74 18.23
CA GLU A 180 3.07 5.70 18.00
C GLU A 180 3.79 5.91 16.66
N CYS A 181 3.05 6.23 15.58
CA CYS A 181 3.66 6.52 14.28
C CYS A 181 4.59 7.74 14.33
N MET A 182 4.20 8.80 15.05
CA MET A 182 5.03 10.00 15.22
C MET A 182 6.31 9.71 16.00
N GLU A 183 6.23 8.96 17.10
CA GLU A 183 7.37 8.55 17.90
C GLU A 183 8.36 7.71 17.08
N LEU A 184 7.86 6.71 16.34
CA LEU A 184 8.67 5.85 15.47
C LEU A 184 9.29 6.64 14.31
N ALA A 185 8.54 7.57 13.70
CA ALA A 185 9.05 8.42 12.65
C ALA A 185 10.28 9.21 13.11
N LEU A 186 10.18 9.89 14.25
CA LEU A 186 11.29 10.66 14.82
C LEU A 186 12.44 9.76 15.25
N LYS A 187 12.16 8.62 15.89
CA LYS A 187 13.16 7.63 16.32
C LYS A 187 14.03 7.16 15.16
N TYR A 188 13.46 6.97 13.99
CA TYR A 188 14.16 6.45 12.81
C TYR A 188 14.58 7.52 11.79
N GLY A 189 14.50 8.81 12.14
CA GLY A 189 14.94 9.91 11.29
C GLY A 189 14.07 10.12 10.05
N LEU A 190 12.82 9.69 10.10
CA LEU A 190 11.79 9.90 9.09
C LEU A 190 10.95 11.11 9.50
N GLN A 191 11.25 12.29 8.94
CA GLN A 191 10.57 13.52 9.31
C GLN A 191 9.18 13.58 8.67
N PRO A 192 8.08 13.65 9.46
CA PRO A 192 6.73 13.83 8.93
C PRO A 192 6.62 15.12 8.12
N LYS A 193 6.07 15.03 6.91
CA LYS A 193 6.00 16.16 5.97
C LYS A 193 4.58 16.44 5.50
N LYS A 194 3.74 15.42 5.39
CA LYS A 194 2.38 15.57 4.93
C LYS A 194 1.46 14.62 5.71
N LEU A 195 0.33 15.13 6.16
CA LEU A 195 -0.70 14.40 6.91
C LEU A 195 -2.07 14.72 6.33
N GLN A 196 -2.90 13.70 6.17
CA GLN A 196 -4.30 13.86 5.82
C GLN A 196 -5.18 12.91 6.64
N TRP A 197 -6.19 13.47 7.29
CA TRP A 197 -7.22 12.68 7.96
C TRP A 197 -8.29 12.29 6.96
N VAL A 198 -8.78 11.06 7.05
CA VAL A 198 -9.84 10.55 6.17
C VAL A 198 -11.08 10.28 7.01
N HIS A 199 -12.20 10.86 6.59
CA HIS A 199 -13.51 10.73 7.23
C HIS A 199 -14.50 10.08 6.27
N ALA A 200 -15.37 9.21 6.76
CA ALA A 200 -16.45 8.68 5.93
C ALA A 200 -17.40 9.79 5.53
N PHE A 201 -17.84 10.61 6.50
CA PHE A 201 -18.68 11.80 6.32
C PHE A 201 -18.09 12.97 7.09
N ALA A 202 -18.47 14.20 6.73
CA ALA A 202 -17.92 15.41 7.32
C ALA A 202 -18.20 15.54 8.84
N ASP A 203 -19.30 14.97 9.30
CA ASP A 203 -19.75 14.96 10.71
C ASP A 203 -19.23 13.76 11.52
N LYS A 204 -18.48 12.84 10.90
CA LYS A 204 -17.95 11.64 11.55
C LYS A 204 -16.48 11.80 11.91
N PRO A 205 -16.00 11.13 12.98
CA PRO A 205 -14.57 11.07 13.29
C PRO A 205 -13.77 10.53 12.11
N ALA A 206 -12.48 10.92 12.04
CA ALA A 206 -11.54 10.27 11.12
C ALA A 206 -11.45 8.78 11.43
N TRP A 207 -11.44 7.95 10.40
CA TRP A 207 -11.30 6.49 10.54
C TRP A 207 -9.91 5.98 10.20
N ILE A 208 -9.16 6.71 9.37
CA ILE A 208 -7.73 6.50 9.11
C ILE A 208 -7.03 7.85 8.94
N PHE A 209 -5.70 7.80 8.94
CA PHE A 209 -4.87 8.89 8.44
C PHE A 209 -3.86 8.37 7.41
N LEU A 210 -3.46 9.26 6.52
CA LEU A 210 -2.38 9.09 5.57
C LEU A 210 -1.22 9.98 5.99
N MET A 211 0.00 9.45 6.09
CA MET A 211 1.18 10.23 6.47
C MET A 211 2.33 9.94 5.52
N GLU A 212 2.95 11.01 5.00
CA GLU A 212 4.19 10.94 4.24
C GLU A 212 5.32 11.54 5.07
N MET A 213 6.42 10.82 5.14
CA MET A 213 7.63 11.19 5.84
C MET A 213 8.82 11.24 4.87
N VAL A 214 9.83 12.06 5.19
CA VAL A 214 11.05 12.21 4.39
C VAL A 214 12.26 11.89 5.25
N LYS A 215 13.12 10.97 4.82
CA LYS A 215 14.38 10.66 5.49
C LYS A 215 15.32 11.85 5.44
N GLY A 216 15.80 12.29 6.61
CA GLY A 216 16.65 13.47 6.72
C GLY A 216 15.95 14.78 6.31
N GLY A 217 14.62 14.83 6.36
CA GLY A 217 13.85 16.04 6.12
C GLY A 217 14.04 17.08 7.21
N SER A 218 13.83 18.36 6.88
CA SER A 218 13.73 19.45 7.85
C SER A 218 12.41 19.41 8.59
N TYR A 219 12.27 20.12 9.71
CA TYR A 219 11.00 20.32 10.40
C TYR A 219 9.93 20.97 9.49
N GLY A 220 8.70 20.80 9.88
CA GLY A 220 7.52 21.34 9.20
C GLY A 220 6.65 20.21 8.64
N LEU A 221 5.42 20.16 9.12
CA LEU A 221 4.37 19.23 8.73
C LEU A 221 3.25 20.03 8.07
N GLU A 222 2.90 19.66 6.85
CA GLU A 222 1.71 20.14 6.17
C GLU A 222 0.54 19.20 6.54
N VAL A 223 -0.50 19.77 7.14
CA VAL A 223 -1.77 19.07 7.37
C VAL A 223 -2.73 19.48 6.27
N LEU A 224 -3.05 18.54 5.39
CA LEU A 224 -3.99 18.77 4.31
C LEU A 224 -5.42 18.87 4.84
N PRO A 225 -6.33 19.52 4.10
CA PRO A 225 -7.76 19.44 4.39
C PRO A 225 -8.20 17.98 4.53
N PRO A 226 -9.15 17.67 5.43
CA PRO A 226 -9.62 16.30 5.60
C PRO A 226 -10.22 15.77 4.29
N LEU A 227 -9.93 14.51 3.97
CA LEU A 227 -10.59 13.80 2.88
C LEU A 227 -11.94 13.29 3.40
N ILE A 228 -13.02 13.81 2.85
CA ILE A 228 -14.37 13.33 3.13
C ILE A 228 -14.77 12.35 2.03
N MET A 229 -15.05 11.09 2.40
CA MET A 229 -15.29 10.04 1.40
C MET A 229 -16.62 10.19 0.70
N TYR A 230 -17.67 10.50 1.43
CA TYR A 230 -19.04 10.51 0.93
C TYR A 230 -19.70 11.86 1.13
N ASN A 231 -20.50 12.25 0.14
CA ASN A 231 -21.46 13.35 0.26
C ASN A 231 -22.62 12.94 1.19
N GLU A 232 -23.46 13.88 1.57
CA GLU A 232 -24.63 13.63 2.44
C GLU A 232 -25.61 12.60 1.86
N ASP A 233 -25.70 12.49 0.54
CA ASP A 233 -26.53 11.52 -0.19
C ASP A 233 -25.92 10.12 -0.29
N GLY A 234 -24.71 9.92 0.23
CA GLY A 234 -23.98 8.65 0.18
C GLY A 234 -23.18 8.40 -1.09
N SER A 235 -23.21 9.32 -2.06
CA SER A 235 -22.34 9.25 -3.25
C SER A 235 -20.89 9.57 -2.87
N HIS A 236 -19.92 9.12 -3.69
CA HIS A 236 -18.53 9.48 -3.49
C HIS A 236 -18.33 10.99 -3.67
N SER A 237 -17.57 11.60 -2.78
CA SER A 237 -17.17 13.00 -2.93
C SER A 237 -16.25 13.18 -4.14
N LYS A 238 -16.20 14.41 -4.67
CA LYS A 238 -15.26 14.76 -5.74
C LYS A 238 -13.83 14.40 -5.37
N GLN A 239 -13.41 14.67 -4.15
CA GLN A 239 -12.07 14.36 -3.64
C GLN A 239 -11.79 12.84 -3.65
N THR A 240 -12.77 12.01 -3.27
CA THR A 240 -12.66 10.55 -3.37
C THR A 240 -12.49 10.09 -4.81
N LEU A 241 -13.27 10.65 -5.74
CA LEU A 241 -13.15 10.35 -7.16
C LEU A 241 -11.79 10.75 -7.73
N GLU A 242 -11.23 11.88 -7.27
CA GLU A 242 -9.86 12.30 -7.62
C GLU A 242 -8.82 11.28 -7.17
N TYR A 243 -8.93 10.78 -5.93
CA TYR A 243 -8.06 9.70 -5.43
C TYR A 243 -8.22 8.38 -6.17
N TYR A 244 -9.41 8.12 -6.68
CA TYR A 244 -9.69 6.94 -7.52
C TYR A 244 -9.24 7.12 -8.97
N GLY A 245 -8.76 8.31 -9.37
CA GLY A 245 -8.45 8.61 -10.76
C GLY A 245 -9.70 8.64 -11.66
N MET A 246 -10.87 8.91 -11.08
CA MET A 246 -12.18 8.93 -11.72
C MET A 246 -12.79 10.34 -11.76
N ALA A 247 -12.05 11.37 -11.41
CA ALA A 247 -12.53 12.74 -11.52
C ALA A 247 -12.79 13.05 -13.01
N GLU A 248 -14.00 13.49 -13.35
CA GLU A 248 -14.26 14.08 -14.65
C GLU A 248 -13.36 15.30 -14.82
N GLU A 249 -12.64 15.39 -15.93
CA GLU A 249 -11.96 16.63 -16.30
C GLU A 249 -13.05 17.72 -16.37
N ALA A 250 -12.95 18.71 -15.49
CA ALA A 250 -13.86 19.84 -15.50
C ALA A 250 -13.65 20.57 -16.83
N GLU A 251 -14.68 20.54 -17.70
CA GLU A 251 -14.75 21.34 -18.93
C GLU A 251 -14.65 22.84 -18.62
#